data_8f6fff542fc842395df5345d7f9a9cf4
#
_entry.id   8f6fff542fc842395df5345d7f9a9cf4
#
_cell.length_a   1.000
_cell.length_b   1.000
_cell.length_c   1.000
_cell.angle_alpha   90.00
_cell.angle_beta   90.00
_cell.angle_gamma   90.00
#
_symmetry.space_group_name_H-M   'P 1'
#
loop_
_entity.id
_entity.type
_entity.pdbx_description
1 polymer ?
#
loop_
_entity_poly.entity_id
_entity_poly.type
_entity_poly.pdbx_seq_one_letter_code
_entity_poly.pdbx_strand_id
1 'polypeptide(L)'
;MPTATAPARRRRLAGALACVWLSVTAPACVAEALRMADEVLVVKSERRLYLLHDGQAFKSYKVLLGLNPLGPKEREGDFRTPEGHYLLDGRNAASDFFLSLHVSYPNGQDVARAQRRRWSPGGSIMIHGLPNLPRRALKYYQTSDWTDGCIALTNDDMLEVWLLTRPNTPLEIRQ
;
A
#
# COMPACT_ATOMS: atom_id res chain seq x y z
N MET A 1 63.13 87.34 8.36
CA MET A 1 63.32 85.83 8.42
C MET A 1 61.96 85.17 8.61
N PRO A 2 61.45 84.51 7.63
CA PRO A 2 60.10 83.91 7.74
C PRO A 2 60.18 82.43 8.18
N THR A 3 59.35 82.09 9.10
CA THR A 3 59.14 80.73 9.65
C THR A 3 58.23 79.93 8.73
N ALA A 4 58.66 78.75 8.32
CA ALA A 4 57.92 77.82 7.46
C ALA A 4 56.95 76.97 8.30
N THR A 5 55.72 77.03 7.93
CA THR A 5 54.64 76.17 8.51
C THR A 5 54.47 74.94 7.66
N ALA A 6 54.62 73.77 8.27
CA ALA A 6 54.45 72.48 7.64
C ALA A 6 52.91 72.07 7.48
N PRO A 7 52.52 71.44 6.44
CA PRO A 7 51.10 71.04 6.24
C PRO A 7 50.74 69.73 6.94
N ALA A 8 49.55 69.68 7.58
CA ALA A 8 48.95 68.54 8.27
C ALA A 8 48.53 67.47 7.30
N ARG A 9 49.04 66.22 7.50
CA ARG A 9 48.61 64.99 6.76
C ARG A 9 47.21 64.54 7.26
N ARG A 10 46.22 64.68 6.44
CA ARG A 10 44.91 64.05 6.67
C ARG A 10 45.02 62.55 6.43
N ARG A 11 44.85 61.72 7.46
CA ARG A 11 44.67 60.28 7.41
C ARG A 11 43.26 60.01 6.91
N ARG A 12 43.12 59.42 5.74
CA ARG A 12 41.87 58.86 5.24
C ARG A 12 41.67 57.44 5.86
N LEU A 13 40.68 57.31 6.74
CA LEU A 13 40.22 56.03 7.25
C LEU A 13 39.40 55.39 6.10
N ALA A 14 39.94 54.35 5.48
CA ALA A 14 39.22 53.49 4.58
C ALA A 14 38.39 52.48 5.42
N GLY A 15 37.10 52.71 5.55
CA GLY A 15 36.19 51.76 6.17
C GLY A 15 35.91 50.65 5.18
N ALA A 16 36.40 49.43 5.45
CA ALA A 16 36.03 48.23 4.70
C ALA A 16 34.66 47.74 5.22
N LEU A 17 33.64 47.93 4.40
CA LEU A 17 32.33 47.24 4.63
C LEU A 17 32.50 45.76 4.28
N ALA A 18 32.54 44.88 5.28
CA ALA A 18 32.45 43.44 5.11
C ALA A 18 30.98 43.08 4.87
N CYS A 19 30.59 42.80 3.65
CA CYS A 19 29.30 42.19 3.35
C CYS A 19 29.30 40.72 3.81
N VAL A 20 28.65 40.45 4.93
CA VAL A 20 28.37 39.09 5.39
C VAL A 20 27.22 38.54 4.55
N TRP A 21 27.50 37.61 3.61
CA TRP A 21 26.49 36.86 2.90
C TRP A 21 25.96 35.76 3.83
N LEU A 22 24.76 35.96 4.38
CA LEU A 22 24.02 34.88 5.05
C LEU A 22 23.50 33.94 3.98
N SER A 23 24.15 32.79 3.81
CA SER A 23 23.66 31.72 2.98
C SER A 23 22.46 31.07 3.69
N VAL A 24 21.25 31.44 3.34
CA VAL A 24 20.03 30.72 3.76
C VAL A 24 19.98 29.41 2.98
N THR A 25 20.46 28.34 3.60
CA THR A 25 20.22 26.98 3.07
C THR A 25 18.77 26.64 3.36
N ALA A 26 17.90 26.76 2.36
CA ALA A 26 16.54 26.22 2.44
C ALA A 26 16.64 24.70 2.62
N PRO A 27 15.89 24.09 3.56
CA PRO A 27 15.81 22.64 3.65
C PRO A 27 15.24 22.13 2.34
N ALA A 28 15.99 21.30 1.62
CA ALA A 28 15.48 20.56 0.48
C ALA A 28 14.37 19.63 1.01
N CYS A 29 13.13 19.98 0.77
CA CYS A 29 12.00 19.07 0.97
C CYS A 29 12.19 17.96 -0.08
N VAL A 30 12.89 16.90 0.30
CA VAL A 30 12.95 15.67 -0.49
C VAL A 30 11.53 15.11 -0.43
N ALA A 31 10.76 15.33 -1.48
CA ALA A 31 9.50 14.62 -1.66
C ALA A 31 9.87 13.13 -1.70
N GLU A 32 9.57 12.41 -0.63
CA GLU A 32 9.75 10.96 -0.58
C GLU A 32 8.87 10.39 -1.71
N ALA A 33 9.53 9.88 -2.74
CA ALA A 33 8.81 9.29 -3.86
C ALA A 33 7.92 8.18 -3.32
N LEU A 34 6.64 8.23 -3.63
CA LEU A 34 5.66 7.25 -3.19
C LEU A 34 6.13 5.85 -3.59
N ARG A 35 6.54 5.05 -2.60
CA ARG A 35 7.03 3.69 -2.84
C ARG A 35 5.87 2.81 -3.28
N MET A 36 5.89 2.34 -4.53
CA MET A 36 4.90 1.42 -5.07
C MET A 36 5.26 -0.02 -4.71
N ALA A 37 4.25 -0.84 -4.45
CA ALA A 37 4.45 -2.27 -4.28
C ALA A 37 4.74 -2.92 -5.64
N ASP A 38 5.73 -3.80 -5.67
CA ASP A 38 6.02 -4.70 -6.78
C ASP A 38 5.45 -6.10 -6.53
N GLU A 39 5.06 -6.40 -5.28
CA GLU A 39 4.39 -7.62 -4.87
C GLU A 39 3.47 -7.37 -3.66
N VAL A 40 2.38 -8.14 -3.57
CA VAL A 40 1.50 -8.22 -2.40
C VAL A 40 1.59 -9.62 -1.82
N LEU A 41 1.76 -9.72 -0.49
CA LEU A 41 1.75 -10.98 0.23
C LEU A 41 0.62 -10.98 1.25
N VAL A 42 -0.21 -12.03 1.23
CA VAL A 42 -1.22 -12.29 2.27
C VAL A 42 -0.86 -13.52 3.07
N VAL A 43 -0.65 -13.35 4.38
CA VAL A 43 -0.41 -14.46 5.32
C VAL A 43 -1.69 -14.67 6.13
N LYS A 44 -2.43 -15.73 5.79
CA LYS A 44 -3.77 -16.02 6.34
C LYS A 44 -3.73 -16.29 7.84
N SER A 45 -2.73 -17.02 8.33
CA SER A 45 -2.54 -17.32 9.75
C SER A 45 -2.32 -16.06 10.59
N GLU A 46 -1.68 -15.05 10.02
CA GLU A 46 -1.42 -13.77 10.67
C GLU A 46 -2.56 -12.76 10.52
N ARG A 47 -3.50 -13.01 9.60
CA ARG A 47 -4.51 -12.02 9.18
C ARG A 47 -3.83 -10.73 8.73
N ARG A 48 -2.78 -10.86 7.89
CA ARG A 48 -1.99 -9.72 7.40
C ARG A 48 -1.86 -9.73 5.89
N LEU A 49 -1.95 -8.55 5.32
CA LEU A 49 -1.53 -8.21 3.96
C LEU A 49 -0.29 -7.34 4.06
N TYR A 50 0.73 -7.67 3.32
CA TYR A 50 1.97 -6.92 3.21
C TYR A 50 2.14 -6.36 1.81
N LEU A 51 2.57 -5.10 1.70
CA LEU A 51 3.07 -4.53 0.45
C LEU A 51 4.59 -4.67 0.46
N LEU A 52 5.13 -5.32 -0.57
CA LEU A 52 6.57 -5.52 -0.72
C LEU A 52 7.12 -4.64 -1.84
N HIS A 53 8.39 -4.29 -1.70
CA HIS A 53 9.21 -3.64 -2.72
C HIS A 53 10.62 -4.21 -2.61
N ASP A 54 11.17 -4.74 -3.71
CA ASP A 54 12.45 -5.46 -3.73
C ASP A 54 12.50 -6.59 -2.66
N GLY A 55 11.40 -7.33 -2.51
CA GLY A 55 11.27 -8.42 -1.55
C GLY A 55 11.17 -8.01 -0.08
N GLN A 56 11.14 -6.72 0.24
CA GLN A 56 11.02 -6.21 1.60
C GLN A 56 9.65 -5.59 1.86
N ALA A 57 9.00 -6.01 2.95
CA ALA A 57 7.74 -5.43 3.37
C ALA A 57 7.95 -3.99 3.87
N PHE A 58 7.25 -3.02 3.29
CA PHE A 58 7.30 -1.62 3.70
C PHE A 58 5.99 -1.13 4.30
N LYS A 59 4.89 -1.86 4.08
CA LYS A 59 3.57 -1.63 4.68
C LYS A 59 2.93 -2.95 5.08
N SER A 60 2.10 -2.95 6.11
CA SER A 60 1.29 -4.11 6.48
C SER A 60 -0.07 -3.68 7.04
N TYR A 61 -1.11 -4.45 6.70
CA TYR A 61 -2.50 -4.17 7.05
C TYR A 61 -3.16 -5.40 7.65
N LYS A 62 -4.06 -5.19 8.61
CA LYS A 62 -4.92 -6.27 9.10
C LYS A 62 -5.95 -6.60 8.04
N VAL A 63 -6.15 -7.89 7.79
CA VAL A 63 -7.19 -8.38 6.89
C VAL A 63 -8.15 -9.33 7.59
N LEU A 64 -9.34 -9.44 7.04
CA LEU A 64 -10.33 -10.46 7.39
C LEU A 64 -10.60 -11.31 6.15
N LEU A 65 -10.87 -12.58 6.37
CA LEU A 65 -10.88 -13.59 5.33
C LEU A 65 -12.28 -14.22 5.17
N GLY A 66 -12.33 -15.28 4.38
CA GLY A 66 -13.50 -16.12 4.29
C GLY A 66 -13.87 -16.77 5.62
N LEU A 67 -15.16 -17.08 5.82
CA LEU A 67 -15.70 -17.70 7.05
C LEU A 67 -15.01 -19.02 7.42
N ASN A 68 -14.40 -19.70 6.45
CA ASN A 68 -13.59 -20.89 6.66
C ASN A 68 -12.13 -20.60 6.26
N PRO A 69 -11.32 -19.99 7.16
CA PRO A 69 -10.01 -19.45 6.77
C PRO A 69 -8.90 -20.48 6.59
N LEU A 70 -9.10 -21.73 7.01
CA LEU A 70 -8.06 -22.75 7.01
C LEU A 70 -7.99 -23.49 5.67
N GLY A 71 -6.76 -23.63 5.15
CA GLY A 71 -6.47 -24.34 3.90
C GLY A 71 -6.89 -23.59 2.63
N PRO A 72 -6.48 -24.06 1.47
CA PRO A 72 -6.75 -23.44 0.18
C PRO A 72 -8.23 -23.54 -0.21
N LYS A 73 -8.69 -22.60 -1.02
CA LYS A 73 -9.98 -22.70 -1.70
C LYS A 73 -9.96 -23.86 -2.68
N GLU A 74 -10.97 -24.73 -2.61
CA GLU A 74 -11.08 -25.93 -3.44
C GLU A 74 -12.29 -25.91 -4.37
N ARG A 75 -13.38 -25.25 -3.95
CA ARG A 75 -14.64 -25.20 -4.69
C ARG A 75 -15.45 -23.94 -4.39
N GLU A 76 -16.40 -23.66 -5.24
CA GLU A 76 -17.42 -22.66 -5.00
C GLU A 76 -18.19 -22.95 -3.70
N GLY A 77 -18.49 -21.91 -2.92
CA GLY A 77 -19.26 -22.03 -1.67
C GLY A 77 -18.54 -22.68 -0.50
N ASP A 78 -17.22 -22.90 -0.56
CA ASP A 78 -16.44 -23.42 0.57
C ASP A 78 -16.03 -22.36 1.61
N PHE A 79 -16.31 -21.09 1.32
CA PHE A 79 -15.99 -19.93 2.16
C PHE A 79 -14.50 -19.77 2.48
N ARG A 80 -13.63 -20.35 1.65
CA ARG A 80 -12.18 -20.27 1.82
C ARG A 80 -11.57 -19.18 0.96
N THR A 81 -10.59 -18.51 1.49
CA THR A 81 -9.67 -17.66 0.72
C THR A 81 -8.63 -18.56 0.04
N PRO A 82 -8.37 -18.39 -1.27
CA PRO A 82 -7.41 -19.23 -2.00
C PRO A 82 -6.00 -19.09 -1.47
N GLU A 83 -5.14 -20.07 -1.79
CA GLU A 83 -3.70 -20.07 -1.54
C GLU A 83 -2.97 -20.34 -2.85
N GLY A 84 -1.92 -19.57 -3.12
CA GLY A 84 -1.12 -19.67 -4.34
C GLY A 84 -0.64 -18.32 -4.85
N HIS A 85 -0.18 -18.32 -6.10
CA HIS A 85 0.30 -17.13 -6.79
C HIS A 85 -0.74 -16.66 -7.81
N TYR A 86 -1.06 -15.38 -7.74
CA TYR A 86 -2.08 -14.69 -8.53
C TYR A 86 -1.58 -13.33 -9.00
N LEU A 87 -2.43 -12.61 -9.69
CA LEU A 87 -2.26 -11.21 -10.05
C LEU A 87 -3.44 -10.39 -9.54
N LEU A 88 -3.22 -9.12 -9.27
CA LEU A 88 -4.27 -8.12 -9.10
C LEU A 88 -4.63 -7.59 -10.48
N ASP A 89 -5.47 -8.32 -11.22
CA ASP A 89 -5.73 -8.14 -12.66
C ASP A 89 -6.92 -7.22 -12.96
N GLY A 90 -7.66 -6.79 -11.95
CA GLY A 90 -8.81 -5.88 -12.14
C GLY A 90 -8.93 -4.87 -10.99
N ARG A 91 -9.48 -3.69 -11.32
CA ARG A 91 -9.72 -2.59 -10.37
C ARG A 91 -11.16 -2.09 -10.56
N ASN A 92 -11.92 -1.99 -9.46
CA ASN A 92 -13.28 -1.47 -9.49
C ASN A 92 -13.46 -0.35 -8.44
N ALA A 93 -13.55 0.89 -8.91
CA ALA A 93 -13.80 2.05 -8.07
C ALA A 93 -15.29 2.24 -7.72
N ALA A 94 -16.19 1.49 -8.38
CA ALA A 94 -17.63 1.50 -8.12
C ALA A 94 -18.08 0.21 -7.42
N SER A 95 -17.23 -0.35 -6.56
CA SER A 95 -17.51 -1.59 -5.82
C SER A 95 -18.58 -1.36 -4.74
N ASP A 96 -19.42 -2.35 -4.50
CA ASP A 96 -20.34 -2.38 -3.35
C ASP A 96 -19.62 -2.41 -2.00
N PHE A 97 -18.30 -2.62 -2.03
CA PHE A 97 -17.39 -2.70 -0.88
C PHE A 97 -16.31 -1.62 -0.96
N PHE A 98 -16.70 -0.36 -1.13
CA PHE A 98 -15.83 0.82 -1.24
C PHE A 98 -14.96 0.79 -2.52
N LEU A 99 -13.83 0.11 -2.49
CA LEU A 99 -12.93 -0.16 -3.61
C LEU A 99 -12.64 -1.65 -3.67
N SER A 100 -12.39 -2.22 -4.85
CA SER A 100 -11.95 -3.60 -4.94
C SER A 100 -10.89 -3.84 -6.02
N LEU A 101 -9.97 -4.76 -5.70
CA LEU A 101 -8.96 -5.30 -6.59
C LEU A 101 -9.30 -6.76 -6.86
N HIS A 102 -9.46 -7.13 -8.12
CA HIS A 102 -9.75 -8.50 -8.51
C HIS A 102 -8.48 -9.34 -8.41
N VAL A 103 -8.62 -10.54 -7.87
CA VAL A 103 -7.58 -11.57 -7.80
C VAL A 103 -7.79 -12.55 -8.94
N SER A 104 -6.75 -12.86 -9.71
CA SER A 104 -6.80 -13.76 -10.88
C SER A 104 -7.04 -15.24 -10.50
N TYR A 105 -7.89 -15.47 -9.49
CA TYR A 105 -8.38 -16.79 -9.10
C TYR A 105 -9.64 -17.14 -9.92
N PRO A 106 -9.80 -18.40 -10.40
CA PRO A 106 -8.89 -19.53 -10.26
C PRO A 106 -7.76 -19.51 -11.31
N ASN A 107 -6.54 -19.86 -10.91
CA ASN A 107 -5.46 -20.16 -11.83
C ASN A 107 -5.57 -21.59 -12.39
N GLY A 108 -4.66 -21.98 -13.32
CA GLY A 108 -4.68 -23.31 -13.94
C GLY A 108 -4.58 -24.47 -12.94
N GLN A 109 -3.88 -24.30 -11.83
CA GLN A 109 -3.73 -25.32 -10.79
C GLN A 109 -5.03 -25.49 -9.99
N ASP A 110 -5.72 -24.38 -9.69
CA ASP A 110 -7.01 -24.39 -8.99
C ASP A 110 -8.07 -25.08 -9.83
N VAL A 111 -8.16 -24.74 -11.12
CA VAL A 111 -9.06 -25.39 -12.07
C VAL A 111 -8.79 -26.89 -12.14
N ALA A 112 -7.53 -27.30 -12.31
CA ALA A 112 -7.17 -28.72 -12.39
C ALA A 112 -7.50 -29.47 -11.09
N ARG A 113 -7.31 -28.83 -9.93
CA ARG A 113 -7.65 -29.40 -8.61
C ARG A 113 -9.15 -29.63 -8.46
N ALA A 114 -9.96 -28.64 -8.81
CA ALA A 114 -11.41 -28.74 -8.75
C ALA A 114 -11.97 -29.76 -9.73
N GLN A 115 -11.47 -29.80 -10.98
CA GLN A 115 -11.91 -30.75 -12.02
C GLN A 115 -11.67 -32.21 -11.61
N ARG A 116 -10.54 -32.53 -10.97
CA ARG A 116 -10.29 -33.90 -10.47
C ARG A 116 -11.36 -34.39 -9.49
N ARG A 117 -12.03 -33.47 -8.80
CA ARG A 117 -13.13 -33.75 -7.87
C ARG A 117 -14.52 -33.49 -8.45
N ARG A 118 -14.61 -33.10 -9.73
CA ARG A 118 -15.85 -32.69 -10.42
C ARG A 118 -16.55 -31.51 -9.74
N TRP A 119 -15.77 -30.56 -9.23
CA TRP A 119 -16.25 -29.35 -8.59
C TRP A 119 -16.06 -28.13 -9.49
N SER A 120 -16.93 -27.12 -9.30
CA SER A 120 -16.66 -25.76 -9.76
C SER A 120 -15.66 -25.10 -8.82
N PRO A 121 -14.55 -24.54 -9.30
CA PRO A 121 -13.61 -23.81 -8.43
C PRO A 121 -14.23 -22.52 -7.85
N GLY A 122 -15.28 -22.00 -8.51
CA GLY A 122 -15.79 -20.67 -8.26
C GLY A 122 -14.89 -19.57 -8.86
N GLY A 123 -15.00 -18.36 -8.34
CA GLY A 123 -14.25 -17.19 -8.82
C GLY A 123 -14.60 -15.95 -8.01
N SER A 124 -14.42 -14.78 -8.63
CA SER A 124 -14.77 -13.47 -8.04
C SER A 124 -14.14 -13.22 -6.67
N ILE A 125 -12.89 -13.61 -6.50
CA ILE A 125 -12.11 -13.30 -5.31
C ILE A 125 -11.57 -11.87 -5.45
N MET A 126 -11.79 -11.06 -4.41
CA MET A 126 -11.39 -9.66 -4.37
C MET A 126 -10.59 -9.35 -3.10
N ILE A 127 -9.70 -8.36 -3.17
CA ILE A 127 -9.28 -7.56 -2.03
C ILE A 127 -10.17 -6.33 -2.03
N HIS A 128 -10.86 -6.01 -0.93
CA HIS A 128 -11.87 -4.94 -0.90
C HIS A 128 -12.01 -4.28 0.48
N GLY A 129 -12.66 -3.12 0.50
CA GLY A 129 -13.01 -2.42 1.72
C GLY A 129 -14.27 -2.97 2.41
N LEU A 130 -14.88 -2.13 3.23
CA LEU A 130 -16.11 -2.47 3.96
C LEU A 130 -17.33 -2.32 3.03
N PRO A 131 -18.46 -2.99 3.34
CA PRO A 131 -19.67 -2.84 2.55
C PRO A 131 -20.21 -1.40 2.65
N ASN A 132 -20.62 -0.83 1.51
CA ASN A 132 -21.23 0.51 1.45
C ASN A 132 -22.56 0.58 2.22
N LEU A 133 -23.28 -0.55 2.28
CA LEU A 133 -24.53 -0.71 3.02
C LEU A 133 -24.39 -1.85 4.03
N PRO A 134 -23.78 -1.60 5.20
CA PRO A 134 -23.52 -2.63 6.20
C PRO A 134 -24.83 -3.14 6.81
N ARG A 135 -24.98 -4.48 6.86
CA ARG A 135 -26.15 -5.16 7.48
C ARG A 135 -25.92 -5.55 8.94
N ARG A 136 -24.73 -5.32 9.47
CA ARG A 136 -24.31 -5.60 10.84
C ARG A 136 -23.54 -4.40 11.40
N ALA A 137 -23.34 -4.38 12.72
CA ALA A 137 -22.53 -3.35 13.36
C ALA A 137 -21.10 -3.33 12.78
N LEU A 138 -20.50 -2.15 12.65
CA LEU A 138 -19.17 -1.96 12.09
C LEU A 138 -18.11 -2.84 12.75
N LYS A 139 -18.20 -3.02 14.08
CA LYS A 139 -17.31 -3.89 14.85
C LYS A 139 -17.24 -5.32 14.28
N TYR A 140 -18.37 -5.87 13.83
CA TYR A 140 -18.38 -7.21 13.22
C TYR A 140 -17.44 -7.30 12.01
N TYR A 141 -17.51 -6.30 11.12
CA TYR A 141 -16.67 -6.24 9.91
C TYR A 141 -15.20 -5.92 10.19
N GLN A 142 -14.83 -5.58 11.41
CA GLN A 142 -13.46 -5.26 11.81
C GLN A 142 -12.79 -6.34 12.66
N THR A 143 -13.57 -7.29 13.20
CA THR A 143 -13.05 -8.27 14.17
C THR A 143 -13.26 -9.72 13.81
N SER A 144 -14.13 -10.02 12.86
CA SER A 144 -14.49 -11.40 12.49
C SER A 144 -14.22 -11.66 11.02
N ASP A 145 -13.79 -12.85 10.64
CA ASP A 145 -13.82 -13.30 9.26
C ASP A 145 -15.28 -13.39 8.81
N TRP A 146 -15.62 -12.79 7.67
CA TRP A 146 -17.02 -12.62 7.27
C TRP A 146 -17.29 -12.77 5.78
N THR A 147 -16.25 -12.95 4.96
CA THR A 147 -16.40 -13.01 3.52
C THR A 147 -16.67 -14.43 3.02
N ASP A 148 -17.06 -14.55 1.76
CA ASP A 148 -17.22 -15.84 1.08
C ASP A 148 -15.91 -16.34 0.44
N GLY A 149 -14.77 -15.74 0.84
CA GLY A 149 -13.43 -16.08 0.37
C GLY A 149 -12.60 -14.87 -0.07
N CYS A 150 -13.18 -13.69 -0.12
CA CYS A 150 -12.48 -12.44 -0.38
C CYS A 150 -11.57 -12.03 0.81
N ILE A 151 -10.74 -11.02 0.59
CA ILE A 151 -9.84 -10.45 1.57
C ILE A 151 -10.34 -9.03 1.86
N ALA A 152 -10.83 -8.80 3.08
CA ALA A 152 -11.43 -7.53 3.48
C ALA A 152 -10.47 -6.70 4.34
N LEU A 153 -10.43 -5.38 4.08
CA LEU A 153 -9.69 -4.36 4.83
C LEU A 153 -10.65 -3.31 5.38
N THR A 154 -10.13 -2.41 6.22
CA THR A 154 -10.79 -1.12 6.46
C THR A 154 -10.77 -0.27 5.19
N ASN A 155 -11.65 0.74 5.09
CA ASN A 155 -11.67 1.60 3.92
C ASN A 155 -10.37 2.40 3.77
N ASP A 156 -9.80 2.86 4.88
CA ASP A 156 -8.53 3.62 4.87
C ASP A 156 -7.38 2.74 4.39
N ASP A 157 -7.26 1.51 4.92
CA ASP A 157 -6.25 0.54 4.50
C ASP A 157 -6.44 0.15 3.02
N MET A 158 -7.70 -0.06 2.59
CA MET A 158 -8.01 -0.38 1.19
C MET A 158 -7.62 0.75 0.24
N LEU A 159 -7.82 2.01 0.64
CA LEU A 159 -7.40 3.16 -0.14
C LEU A 159 -5.87 3.20 -0.31
N GLU A 160 -5.11 2.93 0.76
CA GLU A 160 -3.65 2.85 0.66
C GLU A 160 -3.21 1.71 -0.27
N VAL A 161 -3.75 0.51 -0.09
CA VAL A 161 -3.45 -0.64 -0.96
C VAL A 161 -3.78 -0.33 -2.41
N TRP A 162 -4.93 0.32 -2.65
CA TRP A 162 -5.32 0.78 -3.98
C TRP A 162 -4.31 1.75 -4.58
N LEU A 163 -3.86 2.75 -3.84
CA LEU A 163 -2.94 3.78 -4.33
C LEU A 163 -1.52 3.23 -4.55
N LEU A 164 -1.09 2.25 -3.74
CA LEU A 164 0.27 1.73 -3.73
C LEU A 164 0.49 0.49 -4.61
N THR A 165 -0.57 -0.05 -5.23
CA THR A 165 -0.50 -1.17 -6.17
C THR A 165 -0.80 -0.74 -7.60
N ARG A 166 -0.28 -1.47 -8.58
CA ARG A 166 -0.55 -1.27 -10.01
C ARG A 166 -1.41 -2.41 -10.56
N PRO A 167 -2.08 -2.24 -11.71
CA PRO A 167 -2.67 -3.38 -12.41
C PRO A 167 -1.62 -4.47 -12.67
N ASN A 168 -2.01 -5.72 -12.49
CA ASN A 168 -1.16 -6.91 -12.61
C ASN A 168 -0.02 -7.00 -11.59
N THR A 169 -0.11 -6.30 -10.45
CA THR A 169 0.81 -6.54 -9.33
C THR A 169 0.70 -8.01 -8.89
N PRO A 170 1.84 -8.74 -8.80
CA PRO A 170 1.89 -10.09 -8.24
C PRO A 170 1.30 -10.16 -6.84
N LEU A 171 0.58 -11.25 -6.57
CA LEU A 171 -0.02 -11.54 -5.27
C LEU A 171 0.29 -12.98 -4.87
N GLU A 172 0.95 -13.16 -3.74
CA GLU A 172 1.04 -14.46 -3.06
C GLU A 172 0.05 -14.51 -1.91
N ILE A 173 -0.69 -15.61 -1.80
CA ILE A 173 -1.55 -15.90 -0.64
C ILE A 173 -1.10 -17.24 -0.06
N ARG A 174 -0.78 -17.25 1.22
CA ARG A 174 -0.35 -18.46 1.96
C ARG A 174 -0.97 -18.54 3.36
N GLN A 175 -0.94 -19.74 3.95
CA GLN A 175 -1.43 -20.01 5.30
C GLN A 175 -0.64 -19.27 6.37
#